data_6732d26e87ae5e7f6286faa9a2e98122
#
_entry.id   6732d26e87ae5e7f6286faa9a2e98122
#
_cell.length_a   1.000
_cell.length_b   1.000
_cell.length_c   1.000
_cell.angle_alpha   90.00
_cell.angle_beta   90.00
_cell.angle_gamma   90.00
#
_symmetry.space_group_name_H-M   'P 1'
#
loop_
_entity.id
_entity.type
_entity.pdbx_description
1 polymer ?
#
loop_
_entity_poly.entity_id
_entity_poly.type
_entity_poly.pdbx_seq_one_letter_code
_entity_poly.pdbx_strand_id
1 'polypeptide(L)'
;DMDNTDKVVTLIEECRGMRIAVDSPNVNRSEYMFTTSGPGQVVYGLGAVKGVGLAAIEGILEARKQGGAFKDLFQFCRRIDLRKANRRVLEALIRAGALDALGCNRASLMNQLPLAVQMAEQYHELQAAGQNDLFGMAEDMDQGTPDLQVVPDDREEWDDEIRLQGEKETLGLYLTGHPIDRYRAELGHLVSSRIADLSLDDKAAGPRGRNAPSVTIAGLVVAVRHSRTPRGRMGSVVLDDRSGRIEAALFSETYEEYRELLASDQVLVLSGQLSYDEYRGGLSLRANKLWTFEQAREQNASWL
;
A
#
# COMPACT_ATOMS: atom_id res chain seq x y z
N ASP A 1 -19.12 2.74 4.29
CA ASP A 1 -18.30 1.72 3.58
C ASP A 1 -16.78 1.87 3.78
N MET A 2 -16.30 2.99 4.35
CA MET A 2 -14.86 3.20 4.62
C MET A 2 -14.30 2.25 5.72
N ASP A 3 -15.15 1.75 6.60
CA ASP A 3 -14.76 0.77 7.62
C ASP A 3 -14.45 -0.61 7.04
N ASN A 4 -14.81 -0.84 5.78
CA ASN A 4 -14.54 -2.08 5.06
C ASN A 4 -13.38 -1.88 4.08
N THR A 5 -12.18 -2.25 4.54
CA THR A 5 -10.95 -2.13 3.74
C THR A 5 -11.04 -2.82 2.38
N ASP A 6 -11.69 -3.99 2.28
CA ASP A 6 -11.78 -4.72 1.01
C ASP A 6 -12.61 -3.96 -0.03
N LYS A 7 -13.69 -3.29 0.42
CA LYS A 7 -14.47 -2.40 -0.45
C LYS A 7 -13.67 -1.16 -0.87
N VAL A 8 -12.91 -0.57 0.06
CA VAL A 8 -12.05 0.58 -0.24
C VAL A 8 -11.01 0.19 -1.30
N VAL A 9 -10.35 -0.95 -1.12
CA VAL A 9 -9.38 -1.49 -2.09
C VAL A 9 -10.04 -1.67 -3.46
N THR A 10 -11.22 -2.29 -3.51
CA THR A 10 -11.96 -2.51 -4.78
C THR A 10 -12.28 -1.19 -5.49
N LEU A 11 -12.78 -0.19 -4.76
CA LEU A 11 -13.10 1.12 -5.34
C LEU A 11 -11.86 1.86 -5.85
N ILE A 12 -10.73 1.76 -5.13
CA ILE A 12 -9.46 2.37 -5.58
C ILE A 12 -8.95 1.69 -6.85
N GLU A 13 -9.13 0.39 -6.98
CA GLU A 13 -8.77 -0.33 -8.19
C GLU A 13 -9.65 0.06 -9.38
N GLU A 14 -10.94 0.27 -9.15
CA GLU A 14 -11.84 0.83 -10.17
C GLU A 14 -11.40 2.25 -10.59
N CYS A 15 -11.01 3.10 -9.62
CA CYS A 15 -10.44 4.42 -9.91
C CYS A 15 -9.21 4.31 -10.81
N ARG A 16 -8.28 3.41 -10.50
CA ARG A 16 -7.09 3.16 -11.33
C ARG A 16 -7.45 2.68 -12.74
N GLY A 17 -8.43 1.78 -12.85
CA GLY A 17 -8.95 1.31 -14.14
C GLY A 17 -9.56 2.44 -14.99
N MET A 18 -10.20 3.41 -14.34
CA MET A 18 -10.75 4.61 -14.97
C MET A 18 -9.69 5.73 -15.17
N ARG A 19 -8.43 5.49 -14.84
CA ARG A 19 -7.32 6.47 -14.88
C ARG A 19 -7.55 7.68 -13.95
N ILE A 20 -8.26 7.48 -12.84
CA ILE A 20 -8.41 8.45 -11.78
C ILE A 20 -7.23 8.27 -10.82
N ALA A 21 -6.47 9.34 -10.59
CA ALA A 21 -5.38 9.34 -9.64
C ALA A 21 -5.92 9.29 -8.19
N VAL A 22 -5.29 8.51 -7.34
CA VAL A 22 -5.60 8.46 -5.91
C VAL A 22 -4.36 8.90 -5.15
N ASP A 23 -4.44 10.09 -4.54
CA ASP A 23 -3.39 10.65 -3.71
C ASP A 23 -3.35 9.94 -2.35
N SER A 24 -2.16 9.80 -1.79
CA SER A 24 -1.95 9.29 -0.44
C SER A 24 -2.69 10.11 0.61
N PRO A 25 -3.07 9.52 1.76
CA PRO A 25 -3.59 10.29 2.87
C PRO A 25 -2.58 11.37 3.28
N ASN A 26 -3.07 12.51 3.74
CA ASN A 26 -2.23 13.65 4.07
C ASN A 26 -2.90 14.49 5.16
N VAL A 27 -2.27 14.66 6.31
CA VAL A 27 -2.84 15.41 7.44
C VAL A 27 -3.13 16.87 7.12
N ASN A 28 -2.47 17.43 6.12
CA ASN A 28 -2.66 18.81 5.70
C ASN A 28 -3.74 18.98 4.61
N ARG A 29 -4.19 17.89 3.95
CA ARG A 29 -5.12 17.95 2.82
C ARG A 29 -6.35 17.06 2.98
N SER A 30 -6.17 15.85 3.54
CA SER A 30 -7.24 14.88 3.67
C SER A 30 -8.31 15.33 4.66
N GLU A 31 -9.54 14.92 4.37
CA GLU A 31 -10.66 14.98 5.30
C GLU A 31 -10.90 13.58 5.91
N TYR A 32 -11.92 13.46 6.75
CA TYR A 32 -12.34 12.15 7.26
C TYR A 32 -12.71 11.22 6.11
N MET A 33 -13.56 11.69 5.18
CA MET A 33 -13.98 10.96 3.99
C MET A 33 -12.99 11.18 2.84
N PHE A 34 -13.05 10.32 1.82
CA PHE A 34 -12.41 10.59 0.53
C PHE A 34 -12.97 11.87 -0.07
N THR A 35 -12.09 12.68 -0.65
CA THR A 35 -12.45 13.95 -1.29
C THR A 35 -11.83 14.05 -2.68
N THR A 36 -12.33 14.98 -3.49
CA THR A 36 -11.74 15.29 -4.79
C THR A 36 -10.89 16.55 -4.69
N SER A 37 -9.68 16.53 -5.24
CA SER A 37 -8.80 17.71 -5.32
C SER A 37 -8.85 18.39 -6.69
N GLY A 38 -9.53 17.76 -7.65
CA GLY A 38 -9.69 18.25 -9.01
C GLY A 38 -10.29 17.18 -9.92
N PRO A 39 -10.50 17.50 -11.21
CA PRO A 39 -11.00 16.52 -12.18
C PRO A 39 -10.06 15.31 -12.27
N GLY A 40 -10.59 14.10 -12.08
CA GLY A 40 -9.81 12.86 -12.19
C GLY A 40 -8.84 12.60 -11.04
N GLN A 41 -8.99 13.26 -9.90
CA GLN A 41 -8.10 13.08 -8.74
C GLN A 41 -8.90 12.96 -7.44
N VAL A 42 -8.61 11.92 -6.67
CA VAL A 42 -9.21 11.61 -5.37
C VAL A 42 -8.13 11.65 -4.30
N VAL A 43 -8.42 12.26 -3.16
CA VAL A 43 -7.54 12.27 -1.97
C VAL A 43 -8.04 11.22 -0.99
N TYR A 44 -7.13 10.38 -0.52
CA TYR A 44 -7.43 9.31 0.43
C TYR A 44 -7.93 9.90 1.77
N GLY A 45 -9.08 9.42 2.26
CA GLY A 45 -9.67 9.88 3.51
C GLY A 45 -8.95 9.30 4.73
N LEU A 46 -8.70 10.11 5.76
CA LEU A 46 -8.05 9.67 7.00
C LEU A 46 -8.87 8.58 7.71
N GLY A 47 -10.20 8.59 7.57
CA GLY A 47 -11.09 7.60 8.17
C GLY A 47 -10.94 6.19 7.63
N ALA A 48 -10.29 6.01 6.47
CA ALA A 48 -10.00 4.70 5.89
C ALA A 48 -8.61 4.15 6.29
N VAL A 49 -7.83 4.90 7.07
CA VAL A 49 -6.55 4.43 7.60
C VAL A 49 -6.80 3.53 8.82
N LYS A 50 -6.41 2.26 8.73
CA LYS A 50 -6.56 1.31 9.82
C LYS A 50 -5.82 1.76 11.08
N GLY A 51 -6.46 1.61 12.22
CA GLY A 51 -5.88 1.95 13.51
C GLY A 51 -5.97 3.44 13.87
N VAL A 52 -6.60 4.27 13.02
CA VAL A 52 -6.83 5.68 13.28
C VAL A 52 -8.32 5.90 13.56
N GLY A 53 -8.66 6.12 14.83
CA GLY A 53 -10.06 6.28 15.26
C GLY A 53 -10.62 7.66 14.93
N LEU A 54 -11.96 7.76 14.82
CA LEU A 54 -12.69 8.99 14.52
C LEU A 54 -12.28 10.17 15.42
N ALA A 55 -12.19 9.95 16.73
CA ALA A 55 -11.85 11.01 17.67
C ALA A 55 -10.43 11.61 17.46
N ALA A 56 -9.48 10.78 17.00
CA ALA A 56 -8.14 11.27 16.64
C ALA A 56 -8.20 12.11 15.37
N ILE A 57 -8.95 11.66 14.37
CA ILE A 57 -9.09 12.38 13.10
C ILE A 57 -9.78 13.71 13.30
N GLU A 58 -10.88 13.75 14.05
CA GLU A 58 -11.58 15.01 14.40
C GLU A 58 -10.65 15.99 15.11
N GLY A 59 -9.81 15.51 16.04
CA GLY A 59 -8.80 16.35 16.71
C GLY A 59 -7.76 16.90 15.75
N ILE A 60 -7.29 16.11 14.79
CA ILE A 60 -6.34 16.55 13.76
C ILE A 60 -6.98 17.61 12.85
N LEU A 61 -8.20 17.36 12.37
CA LEU A 61 -8.91 18.28 11.49
C LEU A 61 -9.21 19.62 12.19
N GLU A 62 -9.62 19.57 13.45
CA GLU A 62 -9.87 20.78 14.24
C GLU A 62 -8.59 21.57 14.49
N ALA A 63 -7.50 20.90 14.88
CA ALA A 63 -6.19 21.56 15.05
C ALA A 63 -5.71 22.20 13.75
N ARG A 64 -5.91 21.52 12.61
CA ARG A 64 -5.60 22.09 11.28
C ARG A 64 -6.45 23.32 10.98
N LYS A 65 -7.75 23.29 11.29
CA LYS A 65 -8.67 24.41 11.05
C LYS A 65 -8.30 25.64 11.88
N GLN A 66 -7.89 25.45 13.13
CA GLN A 66 -7.54 26.53 14.04
C GLN A 66 -6.20 27.20 13.71
N GLY A 67 -5.17 26.41 13.42
CA GLY A 67 -3.80 26.92 13.27
C GLY A 67 -3.19 26.68 11.88
N GLY A 68 -4.00 26.36 10.86
CA GLY A 68 -3.52 26.11 9.51
C GLY A 68 -2.76 24.79 9.35
N ALA A 69 -2.07 24.62 8.22
CA ALA A 69 -1.28 23.43 7.91
C ALA A 69 -0.18 23.20 8.95
N PHE A 70 0.11 21.93 9.21
CA PHE A 70 1.22 21.51 10.06
C PHE A 70 2.53 21.61 9.28
N LYS A 71 3.56 22.17 9.92
CA LYS A 71 4.87 22.42 9.30
C LYS A 71 5.82 21.22 9.45
N ASP A 72 5.80 20.59 10.62
CA ASP A 72 6.68 19.49 11.01
C ASP A 72 6.02 18.58 12.04
N LEU A 73 6.67 17.45 12.36
CA LEU A 73 6.18 16.45 13.32
C LEU A 73 6.02 17.01 14.74
N PHE A 74 6.91 17.89 15.19
CA PHE A 74 6.89 18.43 16.55
C PHE A 74 5.72 19.40 16.72
N GLN A 75 5.50 20.30 15.76
CA GLN A 75 4.35 21.18 15.74
C GLN A 75 3.04 20.38 15.64
N PHE A 76 3.02 19.32 14.82
CA PHE A 76 1.88 18.43 14.70
C PHE A 76 1.52 17.81 16.05
N CYS A 77 2.48 17.12 16.72
CA CYS A 77 2.25 16.50 18.04
C CYS A 77 1.83 17.50 19.12
N ARG A 78 2.39 18.71 19.10
CA ARG A 78 2.05 19.78 20.06
C ARG A 78 0.62 20.29 19.89
N ARG A 79 0.08 20.29 18.67
CA ARG A 79 -1.23 20.88 18.36
C ARG A 79 -2.40 19.91 18.48
N ILE A 80 -2.14 18.61 18.52
CA ILE A 80 -3.18 17.57 18.62
C ILE A 80 -3.34 17.06 20.06
N ASP A 81 -4.51 16.45 20.37
CA ASP A 81 -4.74 15.78 21.64
C ASP A 81 -4.14 14.36 21.62
N LEU A 82 -2.96 14.17 22.25
CA LEU A 82 -2.24 12.90 22.30
C LEU A 82 -2.98 11.78 23.06
N ARG A 83 -4.01 12.10 23.85
CA ARG A 83 -4.87 11.09 24.49
C ARG A 83 -5.79 10.43 23.46
N LYS A 84 -6.18 11.14 22.42
CA LYS A 84 -6.99 10.65 21.28
C LYS A 84 -6.11 10.09 20.19
N ALA A 85 -5.04 10.81 19.83
CA ALA A 85 -4.05 10.40 18.84
C ALA A 85 -2.79 9.85 19.54
N ASN A 86 -2.92 8.69 20.18
CA ASN A 86 -1.81 8.05 20.88
C ASN A 86 -0.70 7.61 19.92
N ARG A 87 0.44 7.17 20.48
CA ARG A 87 1.62 6.75 19.72
C ARG A 87 1.30 5.75 18.59
N ARG A 88 0.42 4.77 18.84
CA ARG A 88 0.04 3.76 17.83
C ARG A 88 -0.69 4.39 16.64
N VAL A 89 -1.55 5.37 16.90
CA VAL A 89 -2.24 6.14 15.86
C VAL A 89 -1.22 6.92 15.02
N LEU A 90 -0.25 7.56 15.65
CA LEU A 90 0.80 8.32 14.98
C LEU A 90 1.70 7.42 14.14
N GLU A 91 2.10 6.26 14.65
CA GLU A 91 2.84 5.24 13.90
C GLU A 91 2.04 4.75 12.67
N ALA A 92 0.72 4.54 12.81
CA ALA A 92 -0.14 4.17 11.68
C ALA A 92 -0.22 5.28 10.62
N LEU A 93 -0.33 6.54 11.03
CA LEU A 93 -0.32 7.68 10.11
C LEU A 93 1.01 7.82 9.36
N ILE A 94 2.16 7.59 10.03
CA ILE A 94 3.48 7.57 9.37
C ILE A 94 3.55 6.44 8.35
N ARG A 95 3.18 5.21 8.73
CA ARG A 95 3.21 4.05 7.84
C ARG A 95 2.29 4.21 6.63
N ALA A 96 1.13 4.86 6.83
CA ALA A 96 0.19 5.19 5.76
C ALA A 96 0.69 6.31 4.82
N GLY A 97 1.76 7.02 5.16
CA GLY A 97 2.25 8.18 4.43
C GLY A 97 1.47 9.48 4.70
N ALA A 98 0.58 9.47 5.69
CA ALA A 98 -0.25 10.65 6.00
C ALA A 98 0.56 11.84 6.54
N LEU A 99 1.77 11.60 7.06
CA LEU A 99 2.69 12.62 7.58
C LEU A 99 3.83 12.98 6.62
N ASP A 100 3.86 12.44 5.39
CA ASP A 100 4.93 12.70 4.40
C ASP A 100 5.06 14.20 4.06
N ALA A 101 3.99 14.98 4.22
CA ALA A 101 4.00 16.44 4.00
C ALA A 101 4.72 17.23 5.10
N LEU A 102 5.19 16.62 6.16
CA LEU A 102 5.86 17.28 7.28
C LEU A 102 7.37 17.46 7.06
N GLY A 103 7.86 17.19 5.87
CA GLY A 103 9.21 17.56 5.42
C GLY A 103 10.30 16.52 5.64
N CYS A 104 10.02 15.43 6.34
CA CYS A 104 10.95 14.32 6.56
C CYS A 104 10.51 13.08 5.79
N ASN A 105 11.39 12.11 5.64
CA ASN A 105 11.02 10.78 5.18
C ASN A 105 10.38 9.96 6.33
N ARG A 106 9.72 8.84 6.02
CA ARG A 106 8.97 8.04 7.01
C ARG A 106 9.88 7.40 8.07
N ALA A 107 11.08 6.99 7.70
CA ALA A 107 12.06 6.43 8.64
C ALA A 107 12.48 7.46 9.69
N SER A 108 12.76 8.69 9.26
CA SER A 108 13.09 9.82 10.15
C SER A 108 11.91 10.21 11.03
N LEU A 109 10.70 10.31 10.47
CA LEU A 109 9.49 10.59 11.24
C LEU A 109 9.26 9.54 12.34
N MET A 110 9.41 8.27 12.02
CA MET A 110 9.25 7.16 12.98
C MET A 110 10.31 7.22 14.09
N ASN A 111 11.54 7.57 13.75
CA ASN A 111 12.62 7.69 14.71
C ASN A 111 12.45 8.89 15.65
N GLN A 112 11.97 10.02 15.12
CA GLN A 112 11.75 11.24 15.89
C GLN A 112 10.45 11.22 16.72
N LEU A 113 9.51 10.35 16.39
CA LEU A 113 8.19 10.29 17.02
C LEU A 113 8.23 10.20 18.56
N PRO A 114 9.06 9.35 19.20
CA PRO A 114 9.11 9.28 20.66
C PRO A 114 9.49 10.64 21.30
N LEU A 115 10.45 11.33 20.70
CA LEU A 115 10.90 12.66 21.19
C LEU A 115 9.81 13.70 20.96
N ALA A 116 9.16 13.71 19.78
CA ALA A 116 8.11 14.65 19.48
C ALA A 116 6.90 14.52 20.43
N VAL A 117 6.52 13.28 20.76
CA VAL A 117 5.46 12.99 21.73
C VAL A 117 5.86 13.48 23.11
N GLN A 118 7.05 13.13 23.59
CA GLN A 118 7.54 13.56 24.91
C GLN A 118 7.57 15.10 25.05
N MET A 119 8.05 15.80 24.04
CA MET A 119 8.09 17.25 24.05
C MET A 119 6.69 17.88 24.04
N ALA A 120 5.75 17.28 23.31
CA ALA A 120 4.38 17.74 23.27
C ALA A 120 3.67 17.52 24.62
N GLU A 121 3.90 16.38 25.30
CA GLU A 121 3.37 16.11 26.65
C GLU A 121 3.90 17.13 27.66
N GLN A 122 5.22 17.39 27.68
CA GLN A 122 5.82 18.40 28.53
C GLN A 122 5.24 19.80 28.27
N TYR A 123 5.05 20.16 27.01
CA TYR A 123 4.43 21.43 26.64
C TYR A 123 3.01 21.55 27.19
N HIS A 124 2.18 20.53 27.08
CA HIS A 124 0.81 20.51 27.61
C HIS A 124 0.77 20.55 29.14
N GLU A 125 1.70 19.89 29.81
CA GLU A 125 1.82 19.92 31.29
C GLU A 125 2.17 21.32 31.77
N LEU A 126 3.13 22.01 31.12
CA LEU A 126 3.51 23.39 31.45
C LEU A 126 2.36 24.38 31.22
N GLN A 127 1.61 24.19 30.13
CA GLN A 127 0.41 25.01 29.90
C GLN A 127 -0.66 24.79 30.97
N ALA A 128 -0.92 23.54 31.34
CA ALA A 128 -1.92 23.19 32.36
C ALA A 128 -1.53 23.72 33.75
N ALA A 129 -0.22 23.80 34.06
CA ALA A 129 0.30 24.33 35.30
C ALA A 129 0.25 25.87 35.40
N GLY A 130 -0.20 26.59 34.38
CA GLY A 130 -0.29 28.04 34.36
C GLY A 130 1.07 28.77 34.40
N GLN A 131 2.18 28.05 34.15
CA GLN A 131 3.53 28.62 34.24
C GLN A 131 3.91 29.49 33.04
N ASN A 132 3.06 29.60 32.03
CA ASN A 132 3.34 30.40 30.83
C ASN A 132 3.30 31.91 31.03
N ASP A 133 2.69 32.38 32.14
CA ASP A 133 2.49 33.81 32.37
C ASP A 133 3.69 34.50 33.05
N LEU A 134 4.66 33.70 33.58
CA LEU A 134 5.77 34.27 34.36
C LEU A 134 6.93 34.82 33.53
N PHE A 135 7.01 34.45 32.24
CA PHE A 135 8.14 34.85 31.38
C PHE A 135 7.77 35.59 30.08
N GLY A 136 6.50 35.93 29.86
CA GLY A 136 6.10 36.71 28.67
C GLY A 136 6.41 36.06 27.31
N MET A 137 6.64 34.74 27.28
CA MET A 137 7.08 34.02 26.09
C MET A 137 5.94 33.32 25.30
N ALA A 138 4.67 33.48 25.75
CA ALA A 138 3.55 32.73 25.21
C ALA A 138 3.05 33.25 23.85
N GLU A 139 3.22 34.52 23.55
CA GLU A 139 2.73 35.10 22.29
C GLU A 139 3.76 35.05 21.13
N ASP A 140 5.05 34.96 21.44
CA ASP A 140 6.11 34.88 20.43
C ASP A 140 6.47 33.44 20.02
N MET A 141 5.96 32.41 20.69
CA MET A 141 6.26 31.02 20.36
C MET A 141 5.58 30.49 19.08
N ASP A 142 4.68 31.26 18.47
CA ASP A 142 4.17 30.94 17.13
C ASP A 142 5.10 31.49 16.02
N GLN A 143 6.04 32.40 16.36
CA GLN A 143 7.04 32.92 15.42
C GLN A 143 8.49 32.56 15.74
N GLY A 144 8.78 31.96 16.87
CA GLY A 144 10.14 31.59 17.26
C GLY A 144 10.14 30.70 18.48
N THR A 145 9.92 29.39 18.30
CA THR A 145 10.55 28.47 19.25
C THR A 145 12.01 28.84 19.30
N PRO A 146 12.66 28.96 20.52
CA PRO A 146 14.10 28.87 20.53
C PRO A 146 14.40 27.62 19.70
N ASP A 147 15.17 27.82 18.67
CA ASP A 147 15.70 26.79 17.79
C ASP A 147 16.33 25.74 18.70
N LEU A 148 15.48 24.88 19.32
CA LEU A 148 15.94 23.56 19.62
C LEU A 148 16.25 23.08 18.24
N GLN A 149 17.53 23.17 17.87
CA GLN A 149 18.07 22.57 16.68
C GLN A 149 17.62 21.11 16.76
N VAL A 150 16.38 20.89 16.32
CA VAL A 150 15.92 19.56 15.97
C VAL A 150 16.86 19.19 14.85
N VAL A 151 17.96 18.51 15.22
CA VAL A 151 18.95 18.05 14.27
C VAL A 151 18.15 17.34 13.21
N PRO A 152 18.19 17.81 11.95
CA PRO A 152 17.50 17.10 10.88
C PRO A 152 17.96 15.64 10.95
N ASP A 153 17.04 14.73 11.09
CA ASP A 153 17.38 13.31 11.03
C ASP A 153 17.58 12.97 9.55
N ASP A 154 18.84 13.02 9.11
CA ASP A 154 19.27 12.66 7.75
C ASP A 154 19.28 11.15 7.52
N ARG A 155 18.47 10.41 8.27
CA ARG A 155 18.31 8.97 8.12
C ARG A 155 17.83 8.65 6.72
N GLU A 156 18.43 7.64 6.10
CA GLU A 156 17.95 7.09 4.85
C GLU A 156 16.50 6.57 5.00
N GLU A 157 15.70 6.77 3.97
CA GLU A 157 14.31 6.26 3.94
C GLU A 157 14.30 4.72 4.01
N TRP A 158 13.23 4.17 4.51
CA TRP A 158 12.98 2.74 4.47
C TRP A 158 13.06 2.20 3.05
N ASP A 159 13.59 0.99 2.94
CA ASP A 159 13.47 0.23 1.70
C ASP A 159 12.02 0.17 1.25
N ASP A 160 11.81 0.11 -0.06
CA ASP A 160 10.48 0.00 -0.66
C ASP A 160 9.65 -1.13 -0.06
N GLU A 161 10.29 -2.23 0.32
CA GLU A 161 9.62 -3.37 0.96
C GLU A 161 8.98 -2.98 2.29
N ILE A 162 9.73 -2.34 3.19
CA ILE A 162 9.25 -1.89 4.51
C ILE A 162 8.16 -0.83 4.32
N ARG A 163 8.39 0.12 3.43
CA ARG A 163 7.47 1.22 3.15
C ARG A 163 6.14 0.71 2.61
N LEU A 164 6.17 -0.15 1.59
CA LEU A 164 4.98 -0.75 0.98
C LEU A 164 4.26 -1.69 1.95
N GLN A 165 5.00 -2.45 2.77
CA GLN A 165 4.40 -3.26 3.82
C GLN A 165 3.61 -2.40 4.81
N GLY A 166 4.15 -1.24 5.21
CA GLY A 166 3.45 -0.28 6.06
C GLY A 166 2.14 0.22 5.44
N GLU A 167 2.14 0.53 4.14
CA GLU A 167 0.92 0.88 3.40
C GLU A 167 -0.09 -0.27 3.38
N LYS A 168 0.35 -1.49 3.08
CA LYS A 168 -0.51 -2.66 3.08
C LYS A 168 -1.18 -2.92 4.43
N GLU A 169 -0.43 -2.78 5.51
CA GLU A 169 -0.95 -2.94 6.87
C GLU A 169 -1.99 -1.88 7.23
N THR A 170 -1.75 -0.63 6.85
CA THR A 170 -2.56 0.52 7.27
C THR A 170 -3.66 0.91 6.28
N LEU A 171 -3.44 0.73 4.98
CA LEU A 171 -4.40 1.07 3.92
C LEU A 171 -5.06 -0.17 3.30
N GLY A 172 -4.46 -1.35 3.48
CA GLY A 172 -4.91 -2.59 2.86
C GLY A 172 -4.46 -2.77 1.40
N LEU A 173 -3.72 -1.81 0.85
CA LEU A 173 -3.22 -1.83 -0.53
C LEU A 173 -1.86 -1.14 -0.63
N TYR A 174 -1.19 -1.32 -1.75
CA TYR A 174 0.03 -0.61 -2.11
C TYR A 174 -0.36 0.65 -2.89
N LEU A 175 -0.05 1.83 -2.35
CA LEU A 175 -0.49 3.11 -2.92
C LEU A 175 0.63 3.82 -3.68
N THR A 176 1.82 3.93 -3.08
CA THR A 176 2.94 4.69 -3.64
C THR A 176 3.89 3.88 -4.52
N GLY A 177 3.75 2.55 -4.56
CA GLY A 177 4.57 1.64 -5.36
C GLY A 177 3.90 0.29 -5.55
N HIS A 178 4.67 -0.68 -6.05
CA HIS A 178 4.21 -2.07 -6.19
C HIS A 178 5.37 -3.03 -5.87
N PRO A 179 5.17 -4.11 -5.11
CA PRO A 179 6.24 -5.04 -4.73
C PRO A 179 7.01 -5.65 -5.90
N ILE A 180 6.38 -5.74 -7.08
CA ILE A 180 7.02 -6.26 -8.29
C ILE A 180 8.06 -5.29 -8.89
N ASP A 181 7.98 -4.00 -8.56
CA ASP A 181 8.85 -2.96 -9.16
C ASP A 181 10.33 -3.22 -8.86
N ARG A 182 10.66 -3.81 -7.71
CA ARG A 182 12.03 -4.18 -7.34
C ARG A 182 12.66 -5.20 -8.28
N TYR A 183 11.83 -5.98 -8.95
CA TYR A 183 12.27 -7.02 -9.89
C TYR A 183 12.23 -6.58 -11.36
N ARG A 184 11.85 -5.33 -11.62
CA ARG A 184 11.55 -4.83 -12.96
C ARG A 184 12.68 -5.02 -13.96
N ALA A 185 13.94 -4.86 -13.53
CA ALA A 185 15.11 -5.05 -14.38
C ALA A 185 15.29 -6.51 -14.83
N GLU A 186 14.91 -7.45 -13.98
CA GLU A 186 15.10 -8.89 -14.21
C GLU A 186 13.89 -9.53 -14.88
N LEU A 187 12.70 -8.97 -14.69
CA LEU A 187 11.45 -9.50 -15.24
C LEU A 187 11.49 -9.68 -16.76
N GLY A 188 12.12 -8.76 -17.48
CA GLY A 188 12.25 -8.84 -18.93
C GLY A 188 12.96 -10.11 -19.42
N HIS A 189 13.75 -10.77 -18.58
CA HIS A 189 14.45 -12.02 -18.89
C HIS A 189 13.71 -13.27 -18.39
N LEU A 190 12.78 -13.10 -17.45
CA LEU A 190 12.07 -14.20 -16.79
C LEU A 190 10.67 -14.45 -17.37
N VAL A 191 10.04 -13.40 -17.93
CA VAL A 191 8.66 -13.49 -18.42
C VAL A 191 8.59 -13.33 -19.92
N SER A 192 7.61 -14.00 -20.56
CA SER A 192 7.37 -13.88 -21.99
C SER A 192 6.55 -12.65 -22.37
N SER A 193 5.72 -12.15 -21.47
CA SER A 193 4.81 -11.03 -21.68
C SER A 193 4.39 -10.40 -20.36
N ARG A 194 3.95 -9.13 -20.40
CA ARG A 194 3.17 -8.51 -19.34
C ARG A 194 1.73 -8.99 -19.41
N ILE A 195 1.01 -8.92 -18.29
CA ILE A 195 -0.40 -9.34 -18.23
C ILE A 195 -1.27 -8.52 -19.18
N ALA A 196 -1.05 -7.19 -19.27
CA ALA A 196 -1.82 -6.35 -20.19
C ALA A 196 -1.57 -6.63 -21.69
N ASP A 197 -0.43 -7.22 -22.02
CA ASP A 197 -0.05 -7.50 -23.41
C ASP A 197 -0.48 -8.91 -23.86
N LEU A 198 -1.08 -9.69 -22.95
CA LEU A 198 -1.59 -11.03 -23.26
C LEU A 198 -2.78 -10.92 -24.20
N SER A 199 -2.73 -11.70 -25.27
CA SER A 199 -3.81 -11.81 -26.25
C SER A 199 -3.94 -13.25 -26.73
N LEU A 200 -5.15 -13.63 -27.11
CA LEU A 200 -5.42 -14.88 -27.83
C LEU A 200 -5.81 -14.54 -29.26
N ASP A 201 -5.15 -15.15 -30.24
CA ASP A 201 -5.62 -15.12 -31.60
C ASP A 201 -7.01 -15.79 -31.70
N ASP A 202 -7.92 -15.22 -32.49
CA ASP A 202 -9.29 -15.72 -32.67
C ASP A 202 -9.40 -17.23 -32.99
N LYS A 203 -8.34 -17.82 -33.55
CA LYS A 203 -8.26 -19.24 -33.86
C LYS A 203 -7.88 -20.13 -32.67
N ALA A 204 -7.34 -19.53 -31.58
CA ALA A 204 -6.93 -20.23 -30.36
C ALA A 204 -8.00 -20.15 -29.25
N ALA A 205 -9.04 -19.34 -29.46
CA ALA A 205 -10.06 -19.00 -28.46
C ALA A 205 -11.10 -20.11 -28.16
N GLY A 206 -10.92 -21.32 -28.61
CA GLY A 206 -11.85 -22.41 -28.32
C GLY A 206 -11.64 -23.04 -26.93
N PRO A 207 -12.70 -23.52 -26.25
CA PRO A 207 -12.62 -24.09 -24.89
C PRO A 207 -11.79 -25.38 -24.76
N ARG A 208 -11.26 -25.88 -25.83
CA ARG A 208 -10.36 -27.05 -25.93
C ARG A 208 -9.15 -26.79 -26.81
N GLY A 209 -8.70 -25.55 -26.92
CA GLY A 209 -7.58 -25.15 -27.78
C GLY A 209 -6.33 -26.00 -27.56
N ARG A 210 -6.15 -27.05 -28.40
CA ARG A 210 -4.94 -27.86 -28.37
C ARG A 210 -3.66 -27.07 -28.70
N ASN A 211 -3.81 -25.82 -29.15
CA ASN A 211 -2.74 -24.89 -29.56
C ASN A 211 -2.75 -23.62 -28.74
N ALA A 212 -3.26 -23.66 -27.49
CA ALA A 212 -3.19 -22.46 -26.63
C ALA A 212 -1.73 -22.05 -26.41
N PRO A 213 -1.38 -20.75 -26.58
CA PRO A 213 -0.03 -20.29 -26.38
C PRO A 213 0.41 -20.55 -24.93
N SER A 214 1.63 -21.09 -24.79
CA SER A 214 2.28 -21.21 -23.52
C SER A 214 2.96 -19.89 -23.18
N VAL A 215 2.65 -19.31 -22.05
CA VAL A 215 3.21 -18.04 -21.59
C VAL A 215 3.82 -18.20 -20.20
N THR A 216 4.84 -17.43 -19.94
CA THR A 216 5.41 -17.26 -18.60
C THR A 216 5.18 -15.82 -18.16
N ILE A 217 4.52 -15.65 -17.05
CA ILE A 217 4.18 -14.36 -16.45
C ILE A 217 4.64 -14.30 -15.01
N ALA A 218 4.85 -13.11 -14.50
CA ALA A 218 5.11 -12.87 -13.08
C ALA A 218 4.11 -11.87 -12.54
N GLY A 219 3.77 -12.01 -11.26
CA GLY A 219 2.88 -11.07 -10.61
C GLY A 219 2.84 -11.25 -9.10
N LEU A 220 2.38 -10.22 -8.42
CA LEU A 220 2.04 -10.28 -7.01
C LEU A 220 0.75 -11.09 -6.85
N VAL A 221 0.74 -12.04 -5.93
CA VAL A 221 -0.48 -12.78 -5.58
C VAL A 221 -1.39 -11.89 -4.74
N VAL A 222 -2.45 -11.37 -5.33
CA VAL A 222 -3.43 -10.50 -4.65
C VAL A 222 -4.60 -11.27 -4.07
N ALA A 223 -4.88 -12.47 -4.56
CA ALA A 223 -5.90 -13.35 -4.01
C ALA A 223 -5.57 -14.81 -4.24
N VAL A 224 -5.91 -15.65 -3.26
CA VAL A 224 -5.82 -17.10 -3.35
C VAL A 224 -7.18 -17.71 -3.04
N ARG A 225 -7.63 -18.65 -3.85
CA ARG A 225 -8.87 -19.40 -3.64
C ARG A 225 -8.60 -20.90 -3.72
N HIS A 226 -9.17 -21.62 -2.79
CA HIS A 226 -9.11 -23.08 -2.76
C HIS A 226 -10.52 -23.63 -2.97
N SER A 227 -10.65 -24.61 -3.85
CA SER A 227 -11.92 -25.26 -4.12
C SER A 227 -11.78 -26.77 -4.26
N ARG A 228 -12.87 -27.46 -3.98
CA ARG A 228 -12.99 -28.90 -4.20
C ARG A 228 -13.90 -29.15 -5.40
N THR A 229 -13.42 -29.94 -6.33
CA THR A 229 -14.20 -30.40 -7.48
C THR A 229 -14.35 -31.92 -7.44
N PRO A 230 -15.27 -32.50 -8.19
CA PRO A 230 -15.39 -33.97 -8.33
C PRO A 230 -14.10 -34.64 -8.85
N ARG A 231 -13.21 -33.86 -9.47
CA ARG A 231 -11.93 -34.31 -10.03
C ARG A 231 -10.73 -34.11 -9.12
N GLY A 232 -10.95 -33.64 -7.88
CA GLY A 232 -9.89 -33.37 -6.90
C GLY A 232 -9.89 -31.94 -6.41
N ARG A 233 -8.86 -31.59 -5.65
CA ARG A 233 -8.64 -30.22 -5.16
C ARG A 233 -8.08 -29.37 -6.29
N MET A 234 -8.45 -28.11 -6.29
CA MET A 234 -7.88 -27.10 -7.17
C MET A 234 -7.66 -25.79 -6.43
N GLY A 235 -6.76 -25.00 -6.92
CA GLY A 235 -6.56 -23.62 -6.46
C GLY A 235 -6.65 -22.65 -7.61
N SER A 236 -6.93 -21.40 -7.30
CA SER A 236 -6.67 -20.30 -8.22
C SER A 236 -6.01 -19.15 -7.50
N VAL A 237 -5.16 -18.45 -8.20
CA VAL A 237 -4.49 -17.25 -7.74
C VAL A 237 -4.77 -16.12 -8.71
N VAL A 238 -4.97 -14.92 -8.18
CA VAL A 238 -5.03 -13.70 -8.99
C VAL A 238 -3.67 -13.03 -8.90
N LEU A 239 -3.04 -12.86 -10.04
CA LEU A 239 -1.76 -12.16 -10.17
C LEU A 239 -1.97 -10.74 -10.65
N ASP A 240 -1.20 -9.82 -10.10
CA ASP A 240 -1.11 -8.41 -10.47
C ASP A 240 0.35 -8.08 -10.80
N ASP A 241 0.62 -7.60 -12.01
CA ASP A 241 1.96 -7.16 -12.44
C ASP A 241 2.04 -5.64 -12.63
N ARG A 242 1.05 -4.91 -12.07
CA ARG A 242 0.85 -3.49 -12.25
C ARG A 242 0.35 -3.08 -13.65
N SER A 243 0.55 -3.89 -14.68
CA SER A 243 -0.01 -3.63 -16.02
C SER A 243 -1.45 -4.14 -16.14
N GLY A 244 -1.79 -5.20 -15.39
CA GLY A 244 -3.09 -5.83 -15.39
C GLY A 244 -3.18 -6.95 -14.37
N ARG A 245 -4.34 -7.62 -14.36
CA ARG A 245 -4.62 -8.77 -13.52
C ARG A 245 -5.05 -9.97 -14.34
N ILE A 246 -4.63 -11.14 -13.91
CA ILE A 246 -5.07 -12.41 -14.50
C ILE A 246 -5.28 -13.44 -13.41
N GLU A 247 -6.32 -14.25 -13.57
CA GLU A 247 -6.50 -15.43 -12.72
C GLU A 247 -5.78 -16.63 -13.33
N ALA A 248 -4.97 -17.31 -12.51
CA ALA A 248 -4.30 -18.53 -12.86
C ALA A 248 -4.92 -19.70 -12.08
N ALA A 249 -5.39 -20.71 -12.79
CA ALA A 249 -5.97 -21.94 -12.23
C ALA A 249 -4.93 -23.05 -12.15
N LEU A 250 -4.87 -23.71 -10.99
CA LEU A 250 -4.04 -24.88 -10.72
C LEU A 250 -4.95 -26.09 -10.50
N PHE A 251 -4.81 -27.09 -11.32
CA PHE A 251 -5.61 -28.32 -11.22
C PHE A 251 -4.85 -29.41 -10.45
N SER A 252 -5.61 -30.23 -9.75
CA SER A 252 -5.22 -31.42 -8.99
C SER A 252 -3.72 -31.63 -8.72
N GLU A 253 -2.97 -32.15 -9.67
CA GLU A 253 -1.54 -32.47 -9.52
C GLU A 253 -0.70 -31.20 -9.30
N THR A 254 -0.87 -30.20 -10.16
CA THR A 254 -0.18 -28.90 -10.03
C THR A 254 -0.53 -28.23 -8.70
N TYR A 255 -1.78 -28.32 -8.27
CA TYR A 255 -2.19 -27.73 -7.00
C TYR A 255 -1.52 -28.42 -5.81
N GLU A 256 -1.48 -29.74 -5.76
CA GLU A 256 -0.85 -30.47 -4.65
C GLU A 256 0.68 -30.25 -4.62
N GLU A 257 1.32 -30.08 -5.79
CA GLU A 257 2.75 -29.80 -5.90
C GLU A 257 3.12 -28.40 -5.36
N TYR A 258 2.30 -27.36 -5.69
CA TYR A 258 2.66 -25.95 -5.44
C TYR A 258 1.81 -25.28 -4.36
N ARG A 259 0.91 -25.99 -3.67
CA ARG A 259 -0.02 -25.39 -2.70
C ARG A 259 0.66 -24.58 -1.61
N GLU A 260 1.89 -24.93 -1.22
CA GLU A 260 2.65 -24.24 -0.18
C GLU A 260 3.20 -22.89 -0.65
N LEU A 261 3.31 -22.68 -1.96
CA LEU A 261 3.70 -21.41 -2.57
C LEU A 261 2.51 -20.45 -2.75
N LEU A 262 1.26 -20.95 -2.57
CA LEU A 262 0.07 -20.15 -2.79
C LEU A 262 -0.25 -19.30 -1.55
N ALA A 263 0.49 -18.24 -1.36
CA ALA A 263 0.24 -17.25 -0.30
C ALA A 263 0.04 -15.86 -0.91
N SER A 264 -0.84 -15.07 -0.29
CA SER A 264 -1.03 -13.67 -0.68
C SER A 264 0.23 -12.85 -0.41
N ASP A 265 0.37 -11.77 -1.15
CA ASP A 265 1.47 -10.80 -1.03
C ASP A 265 2.87 -11.35 -1.39
N GLN A 266 2.93 -12.48 -2.10
CA GLN A 266 4.16 -13.02 -2.70
C GLN A 266 4.23 -12.71 -4.19
N VAL A 267 5.43 -12.46 -4.71
CA VAL A 267 5.67 -12.39 -6.15
C VAL A 267 6.00 -13.79 -6.65
N LEU A 268 5.17 -14.30 -7.55
CA LEU A 268 5.35 -15.61 -8.18
C LEU A 268 5.57 -15.47 -9.68
N VAL A 269 6.32 -16.42 -10.24
CA VAL A 269 6.47 -16.62 -11.68
C VAL A 269 5.69 -17.89 -12.05
N LEU A 270 4.78 -17.78 -13.00
CA LEU A 270 3.92 -18.87 -13.45
C LEU A 270 4.10 -19.12 -14.93
N SER A 271 4.23 -20.38 -15.30
CA SER A 271 4.17 -20.81 -16.70
C SER A 271 2.93 -21.67 -16.92
N GLY A 272 2.25 -21.46 -18.03
CA GLY A 272 1.03 -22.18 -18.33
C GLY A 272 0.44 -21.83 -19.70
N GLN A 273 -0.72 -22.39 -19.97
CA GLN A 273 -1.49 -22.16 -21.19
C GLN A 273 -2.52 -21.07 -20.98
N LEU A 274 -2.52 -20.09 -21.87
CA LEU A 274 -3.50 -19.02 -21.88
C LEU A 274 -4.83 -19.55 -22.44
N SER A 275 -5.93 -19.22 -21.79
CA SER A 275 -7.30 -19.59 -22.20
C SER A 275 -8.26 -18.45 -21.99
N TYR A 276 -9.38 -18.47 -22.69
CA TYR A 276 -10.47 -17.53 -22.45
C TYR A 276 -11.50 -18.18 -21.52
N ASP A 277 -11.81 -17.51 -20.41
CA ASP A 277 -12.86 -17.93 -19.50
C ASP A 277 -14.19 -17.29 -19.94
N GLU A 278 -15.04 -18.06 -20.61
CA GLU A 278 -16.35 -17.61 -21.08
C GLU A 278 -17.29 -17.18 -19.95
N TYR A 279 -17.15 -17.80 -18.77
CA TYR A 279 -17.99 -17.51 -17.62
C TYR A 279 -17.69 -16.14 -16.99
N ARG A 280 -16.42 -15.74 -16.99
CA ARG A 280 -15.94 -14.48 -16.43
C ARG A 280 -15.72 -13.40 -17.50
N GLY A 281 -15.71 -13.78 -18.76
CA GLY A 281 -15.52 -12.87 -19.89
C GLY A 281 -14.11 -12.29 -20.01
N GLY A 282 -13.06 -13.11 -19.71
CA GLY A 282 -11.69 -12.62 -19.72
C GLY A 282 -10.64 -13.71 -19.95
N LEU A 283 -9.39 -13.29 -20.06
CA LEU A 283 -8.26 -14.20 -20.15
C LEU A 283 -7.99 -14.88 -18.79
N SER A 284 -7.64 -16.14 -18.83
CA SER A 284 -7.19 -16.93 -17.70
C SER A 284 -5.97 -17.78 -18.05
N LEU A 285 -5.12 -18.07 -17.07
CA LEU A 285 -3.96 -18.93 -17.22
C LEU A 285 -4.23 -20.29 -16.59
N ARG A 286 -4.05 -21.38 -17.33
CA ARG A 286 -3.94 -22.71 -16.77
C ARG A 286 -2.50 -22.96 -16.41
N ALA A 287 -2.15 -22.79 -15.14
CA ALA A 287 -0.79 -22.92 -14.67
C ALA A 287 -0.33 -24.38 -14.68
N ASN A 288 0.87 -24.62 -15.18
CA ASN A 288 1.54 -25.90 -15.20
C ASN A 288 2.75 -25.93 -14.26
N LYS A 289 3.42 -24.78 -14.09
CA LYS A 289 4.60 -24.63 -13.23
C LYS A 289 4.54 -23.30 -12.50
N LEU A 290 5.01 -23.30 -11.26
CA LEU A 290 5.13 -22.13 -10.40
C LEU A 290 6.52 -22.09 -9.78
N TRP A 291 7.00 -20.88 -9.56
CA TRP A 291 8.25 -20.62 -8.87
C TRP A 291 8.12 -19.36 -8.02
N THR A 292 8.85 -19.34 -6.90
CA THR A 292 9.17 -18.05 -6.30
C THR A 292 10.09 -17.27 -7.25
N PHE A 293 10.22 -15.97 -7.03
CA PHE A 293 11.09 -15.17 -7.88
C PHE A 293 12.56 -15.65 -7.80
N GLU A 294 13.02 -16.03 -6.61
CA GLU A 294 14.37 -16.58 -6.36
C GLU A 294 14.58 -17.90 -7.13
N GLN A 295 13.64 -18.82 -7.08
CA GLN A 295 13.71 -20.08 -7.83
C GLN A 295 13.75 -19.83 -9.35
N ALA A 296 12.94 -18.88 -9.84
CA ALA A 296 12.94 -18.54 -11.26
C ALA A 296 14.28 -17.91 -11.69
N ARG A 297 14.90 -17.11 -10.82
CA ARG A 297 16.24 -16.54 -11.05
C ARG A 297 17.32 -17.62 -11.13
N GLU A 298 17.31 -18.58 -10.20
CA GLU A 298 18.28 -19.69 -10.19
C GLU A 298 18.18 -20.56 -11.43
N GLN A 299 16.94 -20.86 -11.89
CA GLN A 299 16.75 -21.64 -13.11
C GLN A 299 17.25 -20.93 -14.36
N ASN A 300 17.08 -19.59 -14.45
CA ASN A 300 17.59 -18.83 -15.59
C ASN A 300 19.09 -18.56 -15.51
N ALA A 301 19.68 -18.46 -14.33
CA ALA A 301 21.13 -18.31 -14.16
C ALA A 301 21.90 -19.55 -14.68
N SER A 302 21.24 -20.71 -14.75
CA SER A 302 21.83 -21.93 -15.34
C SER A 302 21.82 -21.96 -16.87
N TRP A 303 21.25 -20.92 -17.51
CA TRP A 303 21.16 -20.80 -18.99
C TRP A 303 22.10 -19.71 -19.54
N LEU A 304 22.79 -18.96 -18.67
CA LEU A 304 23.86 -18.03 -18.96
C LEU A 304 25.22 -18.68 -18.69
#